data_755e31975065a26253e6a55963f0e760
#
_entry.id   755e31975065a26253e6a55963f0e760
#
_cell.length_a   1.000
_cell.length_b   1.000
_cell.length_c   1.000
_cell.angle_alpha   90.00
_cell.angle_beta   90.00
_cell.angle_gamma   90.00
#
_symmetry.space_group_name_H-M   'P 1'
#
loop_
_entity.id
_entity.type
_entity.pdbx_description
1 polymer ?
#
loop_
_entity_poly.entity_id
_entity_poly.type
_entity_poly.pdbx_seq_one_letter_code
_entity_poly.pdbx_strand_id
1 'polypeptide(L)'
;MDGCNEAGLAISLLKLTKNQVHQDDPNKKNITSSIMMKAVLDYCKNVEEAVDFLNKYNLHDMVEGSSLHYLIADSQGNSVIIEYIDNKMLTIKPYEIETVKYLYLTNFYLKKPIGPGNENGLDRYLILKEKLKNDTIMEEENAMDLLIDVRKTTLWSNVYNLNELTVVTALRQNYSIFYKFDVNKPNECLISQSYN
;
A
#
# COMPACT_ATOMS: atom_id res chain seq x y z
N MET A 1 5.94 -0.79 5.26
CA MET A 1 5.36 -2.02 5.85
C MET A 1 4.18 -2.40 5.00
N ASP A 2 4.01 -3.68 4.70
CA ASP A 2 2.97 -4.22 3.84
C ASP A 2 2.68 -5.68 4.22
N GLY A 3 1.59 -6.24 3.74
CA GLY A 3 1.19 -7.62 3.94
C GLY A 3 -0.11 -7.96 3.23
N CYS A 4 -0.41 -9.25 3.16
CA CYS A 4 -1.68 -9.79 2.69
C CYS A 4 -2.18 -10.90 3.61
N ASN A 5 -3.46 -11.25 3.48
CA ASN A 5 -4.08 -12.35 4.21
C ASN A 5 -4.61 -13.44 3.27
N GLU A 6 -5.07 -14.53 3.86
CA GLU A 6 -5.62 -15.69 3.15
C GLU A 6 -6.95 -15.42 2.41
N ALA A 7 -7.60 -14.29 2.68
CA ALA A 7 -8.80 -13.88 1.94
C ALA A 7 -8.44 -13.09 0.66
N GLY A 8 -7.16 -12.85 0.40
CA GLY A 8 -6.71 -12.06 -0.75
C GLY A 8 -6.87 -10.55 -0.55
N LEU A 9 -6.84 -10.08 0.69
CA LEU A 9 -6.75 -8.65 1.02
C LEU A 9 -5.30 -8.29 1.27
N ALA A 10 -4.79 -7.25 0.60
CA ALA A 10 -3.47 -6.68 0.83
C ALA A 10 -3.56 -5.23 1.31
N ILE A 11 -2.63 -4.85 2.17
CA ILE A 11 -2.48 -3.49 2.66
C ILE A 11 -1.01 -3.11 2.71
N SER A 12 -0.70 -1.90 2.27
CA SER A 12 0.59 -1.28 2.46
C SER A 12 0.45 0.08 3.11
N LEU A 13 1.46 0.48 3.89
CA LEU A 13 1.52 1.81 4.48
C LEU A 13 2.81 2.52 4.05
N LEU A 14 2.68 3.81 3.74
CA LEU A 14 3.79 4.66 3.38
C LEU A 14 3.82 5.90 4.27
N LYS A 15 5.03 6.37 4.56
CA LYS A 15 5.24 7.52 5.43
C LYS A 15 4.99 8.83 4.68
N LEU A 16 4.23 9.70 5.32
CA LEU A 16 4.07 11.10 4.97
C LEU A 16 4.91 11.99 5.92
N THR A 17 5.28 13.16 5.46
CA THR A 17 6.04 14.12 6.27
C THR A 17 5.13 15.22 6.82
N LYS A 18 5.50 15.75 7.99
CA LYS A 18 4.98 16.99 8.58
C LYS A 18 3.57 16.99 9.18
N ASN A 19 2.85 15.89 9.24
CA ASN A 19 1.58 15.83 9.95
C ASN A 19 1.60 14.69 10.96
N GLN A 20 0.76 14.78 11.96
CA GLN A 20 0.46 13.70 12.90
C GLN A 20 -1.06 13.53 12.91
N VAL A 21 -1.52 12.31 12.80
CA VAL A 21 -2.95 12.01 12.94
C VAL A 21 -3.25 11.74 14.40
N HIS A 22 -4.23 12.46 14.92
CA HIS A 22 -4.72 12.30 16.29
C HIS A 22 -6.23 12.55 16.29
N GLN A 23 -6.98 11.49 15.94
CA GLN A 23 -8.45 11.56 15.98
C GLN A 23 -8.93 11.42 17.42
N ASP A 24 -10.01 12.11 17.77
CA ASP A 24 -10.53 12.17 19.14
C ASP A 24 -12.07 12.12 19.15
N ASP A 25 -12.66 11.08 18.54
CA ASP A 25 -14.09 10.80 18.68
C ASP A 25 -14.30 10.01 19.98
N PRO A 26 -15.06 10.53 20.95
CA PRO A 26 -15.25 9.89 22.25
C PRO A 26 -15.98 8.53 22.18
N ASN A 27 -16.62 8.23 21.06
CA ASN A 27 -17.33 6.97 20.84
C ASN A 27 -16.44 5.87 20.24
N LYS A 28 -15.18 6.19 19.88
CA LYS A 28 -14.25 5.27 19.24
C LYS A 28 -13.07 4.94 20.14
N LYS A 29 -12.51 3.74 19.97
CA LYS A 29 -11.26 3.35 20.63
C LYS A 29 -10.06 3.82 19.81
N ASN A 30 -8.99 4.17 20.52
CA ASN A 30 -7.75 4.60 19.90
C ASN A 30 -6.92 3.39 19.45
N ILE A 31 -6.31 3.49 18.28
CA ILE A 31 -5.43 2.48 17.70
C ILE A 31 -4.26 3.16 16.98
N THR A 32 -3.08 2.53 16.98
CA THR A 32 -1.93 3.05 16.24
C THR A 32 -1.88 2.49 14.82
N SER A 33 -1.21 3.19 13.92
CA SER A 33 -1.13 2.84 12.50
C SER A 33 -0.65 1.40 12.24
N SER A 34 0.39 0.94 12.95
CA SER A 34 0.94 -0.41 12.75
C SER A 34 -0.01 -1.50 13.25
N ILE A 35 -0.69 -1.27 14.38
CA ILE A 35 -1.69 -2.20 14.92
C ILE A 35 -2.94 -2.20 14.02
N MET A 36 -3.34 -1.04 13.51
CA MET A 36 -4.44 -0.90 12.57
C MET A 36 -4.25 -1.76 11.32
N MET A 37 -3.06 -1.71 10.73
CA MET A 37 -2.73 -2.53 9.56
C MET A 37 -2.86 -4.03 9.86
N LYS A 38 -2.27 -4.48 10.99
CA LYS A 38 -2.40 -5.88 11.39
C LYS A 38 -3.85 -6.28 11.63
N ALA A 39 -4.61 -5.44 12.32
CA ALA A 39 -6.02 -5.72 12.61
C ALA A 39 -6.88 -5.78 11.33
N VAL A 40 -6.62 -4.93 10.33
CA VAL A 40 -7.27 -5.03 9.00
C VAL A 40 -6.99 -6.39 8.37
N LEU A 41 -5.74 -6.87 8.39
CA LEU A 41 -5.40 -8.18 7.83
C LEU A 41 -6.01 -9.35 8.62
N ASP A 42 -6.18 -9.22 9.95
CA ASP A 42 -6.73 -10.27 10.80
C ASP A 42 -8.27 -10.37 10.70
N TYR A 43 -8.97 -9.25 10.44
CA TYR A 43 -10.43 -9.18 10.59
C TYR A 43 -11.20 -8.84 9.32
N CYS A 44 -10.54 -8.43 8.24
CA CYS A 44 -11.20 -8.00 7.01
C CYS A 44 -10.83 -8.91 5.84
N LYS A 45 -11.79 -9.12 4.93
CA LYS A 45 -11.62 -9.98 3.75
C LYS A 45 -11.52 -9.21 2.44
N ASN A 46 -12.00 -7.97 2.41
CA ASN A 46 -12.06 -7.15 1.22
C ASN A 46 -11.92 -5.65 1.57
N VAL A 47 -11.82 -4.83 0.54
CA VAL A 47 -11.65 -3.36 0.67
C VAL A 47 -12.79 -2.70 1.43
N GLU A 48 -14.04 -3.12 1.22
CA GLU A 48 -15.21 -2.54 1.89
C GLU A 48 -15.16 -2.78 3.40
N GLU A 49 -14.93 -4.04 3.81
CA GLU A 49 -14.76 -4.39 5.22
C GLU A 49 -13.59 -3.65 5.87
N ALA A 50 -12.48 -3.46 5.13
CA ALA A 50 -11.32 -2.72 5.63
C ALA A 50 -11.65 -1.24 5.88
N VAL A 51 -12.35 -0.58 4.96
CA VAL A 51 -12.79 0.81 5.13
C VAL A 51 -13.73 0.95 6.32
N ASP A 52 -14.70 0.05 6.45
CA ASP A 52 -15.65 0.02 7.56
C ASP A 52 -14.95 -0.22 8.90
N PHE A 53 -13.95 -1.11 8.90
CA PHE A 53 -13.14 -1.38 10.08
C PHE A 53 -12.35 -0.14 10.52
N LEU A 54 -11.66 0.53 9.60
CA LEU A 54 -10.91 1.75 9.86
C LEU A 54 -11.79 2.85 10.47
N ASN A 55 -13.03 2.97 10.00
CA ASN A 55 -13.99 3.96 10.51
C ASN A 55 -14.45 3.73 11.96
N LYS A 56 -14.22 2.53 12.54
CA LYS A 56 -14.62 2.19 13.92
C LYS A 56 -13.63 2.68 14.98
N TYR A 57 -12.45 3.14 14.57
CA TYR A 57 -11.37 3.51 15.47
C TYR A 57 -10.89 4.94 15.23
N ASN A 58 -10.33 5.54 16.28
CA ASN A 58 -9.51 6.74 16.17
C ASN A 58 -8.07 6.34 15.86
N LEU A 59 -7.52 6.86 14.79
CA LEU A 59 -6.11 6.68 14.48
C LEU A 59 -5.27 7.67 15.27
N HIS A 60 -4.29 7.15 16.01
CA HIS A 60 -3.27 7.90 16.73
C HIS A 60 -1.88 7.53 16.23
N ASP A 61 -1.25 8.40 15.48
CA ASP A 61 0.16 8.21 15.10
C ASP A 61 1.07 8.43 16.32
N MET A 62 1.97 7.49 16.55
CA MET A 62 2.85 7.51 17.71
C MET A 62 4.05 8.46 17.57
N VAL A 63 4.40 8.83 16.35
CA VAL A 63 5.59 9.63 16.06
C VAL A 63 5.18 11.03 15.63
N GLU A 64 5.54 12.02 16.42
CA GLU A 64 5.31 13.41 16.12
C GLU A 64 5.93 13.81 14.77
N GLY A 65 5.21 14.58 13.97
CA GLY A 65 5.65 15.03 12.65
C GLY A 65 5.71 13.92 11.59
N SER A 66 5.12 12.75 11.87
CA SER A 66 5.04 11.63 10.95
C SER A 66 3.60 11.16 10.85
N SER A 67 3.06 11.12 9.66
CA SER A 67 1.77 10.50 9.34
C SER A 67 1.95 9.37 8.35
N LEU A 68 0.94 8.57 8.19
CA LEU A 68 0.92 7.42 7.29
C LEU A 68 -0.33 7.48 6.43
N HIS A 69 -0.24 6.93 5.22
CA HIS A 69 -1.39 6.61 4.41
C HIS A 69 -1.32 5.16 3.94
N TYR A 70 -2.45 4.62 3.53
CA TYR A 70 -2.58 3.21 3.21
C TYR A 70 -3.05 3.03 1.77
N LEU A 71 -2.52 2.01 1.10
CA LEU A 71 -3.07 1.45 -0.13
C LEU A 71 -3.60 0.06 0.22
N ILE A 72 -4.88 -0.18 -0.05
CA ILE A 72 -5.58 -1.43 0.22
C ILE A 72 -6.14 -1.96 -1.10
N ALA A 73 -5.98 -3.25 -1.36
CA ALA A 73 -6.51 -3.93 -2.53
C ALA A 73 -7.01 -5.33 -2.17
N ASP A 74 -7.98 -5.85 -2.91
CA ASP A 74 -8.51 -7.19 -2.72
C ASP A 74 -8.52 -8.04 -4.01
N SER A 75 -8.71 -9.35 -3.85
CA SER A 75 -8.76 -10.32 -4.96
C SER A 75 -9.94 -10.12 -5.92
N GLN A 76 -10.92 -9.28 -5.57
CA GLN A 76 -12.03 -8.93 -6.45
C GLN A 76 -11.69 -7.76 -7.40
N GLY A 77 -10.47 -7.20 -7.29
CA GLY A 77 -10.01 -6.08 -8.09
C GLY A 77 -10.40 -4.70 -7.54
N ASN A 78 -10.96 -4.64 -6.32
CA ASN A 78 -11.19 -3.36 -5.67
C ASN A 78 -9.90 -2.83 -5.07
N SER A 79 -9.75 -1.52 -5.06
CA SER A 79 -8.65 -0.85 -4.38
C SER A 79 -9.05 0.53 -3.86
N VAL A 80 -8.36 0.98 -2.81
CA VAL A 80 -8.58 2.28 -2.19
C VAL A 80 -7.30 2.80 -1.56
N ILE A 81 -7.09 4.11 -1.64
CA ILE A 81 -6.09 4.80 -0.82
C ILE A 81 -6.82 5.48 0.34
N ILE A 82 -6.26 5.35 1.53
CA ILE A 82 -6.74 6.02 2.74
C ILE A 82 -5.73 7.09 3.13
N GLU A 83 -6.19 8.34 3.18
CA GLU A 83 -5.43 9.48 3.70
C GLU A 83 -6.15 10.09 4.89
N TYR A 84 -5.36 10.63 5.83
CA TYR A 84 -5.90 11.42 6.93
C TYR A 84 -5.46 12.86 6.79
N ILE A 85 -6.42 13.76 6.60
CA ILE A 85 -6.18 15.19 6.47
C ILE A 85 -7.01 15.91 7.53
N ASP A 86 -6.35 16.74 8.34
CA ASP A 86 -6.99 17.47 9.45
C ASP A 86 -7.80 16.52 10.35
N ASN A 87 -7.20 15.38 10.71
CA ASN A 87 -7.76 14.30 11.51
C ASN A 87 -9.02 13.63 10.91
N LYS A 88 -9.33 13.87 9.64
CA LYS A 88 -10.45 13.22 8.93
C LYS A 88 -9.91 12.15 7.99
N MET A 89 -10.51 10.98 8.05
CA MET A 89 -10.25 9.91 7.10
C MET A 89 -10.88 10.24 5.75
N LEU A 90 -10.08 10.16 4.71
CA LEU A 90 -10.50 10.31 3.31
C LEU A 90 -10.19 9.02 2.55
N THR A 91 -11.11 8.58 1.73
CA THR A 91 -10.94 7.49 0.79
C THR A 91 -10.71 8.03 -0.62
N ILE A 92 -9.84 7.39 -1.38
CA ILE A 92 -9.56 7.72 -2.78
C ILE A 92 -9.67 6.43 -3.57
N LYS A 93 -10.61 6.36 -4.49
CA LYS A 93 -10.87 5.20 -5.36
C LYS A 93 -10.19 5.38 -6.72
N PRO A 94 -10.02 4.30 -7.51
CA PRO A 94 -9.64 4.42 -8.92
C PRO A 94 -10.50 5.45 -9.66
N TYR A 95 -9.92 6.15 -10.63
CA TYR A 95 -10.55 7.21 -11.43
C TYR A 95 -10.92 8.52 -10.71
N GLU A 96 -10.71 8.63 -9.38
CA GLU A 96 -11.00 9.89 -8.67
C GLU A 96 -9.92 10.96 -8.82
N ILE A 97 -8.68 10.56 -9.09
CA ILE A 97 -7.54 11.48 -9.30
C ILE A 97 -7.09 11.46 -10.75
N GLU A 98 -7.02 10.26 -11.32
CA GLU A 98 -6.51 10.02 -12.68
C GLU A 98 -7.54 9.20 -13.46
N THR A 99 -7.48 9.29 -14.79
CA THR A 99 -8.34 8.50 -15.70
C THR A 99 -7.85 7.08 -15.91
N VAL A 100 -7.17 6.52 -14.90
CA VAL A 100 -6.58 5.18 -14.96
C VAL A 100 -7.17 4.27 -13.91
N LYS A 101 -7.19 2.99 -14.20
CA LYS A 101 -7.69 1.90 -13.36
C LYS A 101 -6.83 1.65 -12.12
N TYR A 102 -5.52 1.90 -12.23
CA TYR A 102 -4.57 1.57 -11.19
C TYR A 102 -4.45 2.70 -10.16
N LEU A 103 -4.36 2.32 -8.88
CA LEU A 103 -3.94 3.23 -7.83
C LEU A 103 -2.45 3.07 -7.58
N TYR A 104 -1.75 4.18 -7.48
CA TYR A 104 -0.36 4.23 -7.11
C TYR A 104 -0.10 5.33 -6.09
N LEU A 105 0.84 5.08 -5.20
CA LEU A 105 1.05 5.85 -4.00
C LEU A 105 2.55 6.00 -3.72
N THR A 106 2.97 7.20 -3.33
CA THR A 106 4.33 7.48 -2.87
C THR A 106 4.28 8.23 -1.53
N ASN A 107 5.17 9.15 -1.25
CA ASN A 107 5.29 9.74 0.09
C ASN A 107 4.77 11.18 0.19
N PHE A 108 3.72 11.53 -0.56
CA PHE A 108 3.02 12.82 -0.47
C PHE A 108 1.51 12.64 -0.49
N TYR A 109 0.77 13.62 0.02
CA TYR A 109 -0.70 13.60 0.01
C TYR A 109 -1.25 13.83 -1.39
N LEU A 110 -2.10 12.94 -1.86
CA LEU A 110 -2.78 13.06 -3.16
C LEU A 110 -3.91 14.11 -3.13
N LYS A 111 -4.56 14.28 -1.98
CA LYS A 111 -5.66 15.25 -1.80
C LYS A 111 -5.20 16.63 -1.31
N LYS A 112 -3.87 16.88 -1.23
CA LYS A 112 -3.32 18.21 -0.98
C LYS A 112 -2.58 18.73 -2.21
N PRO A 113 -2.49 20.05 -2.43
CA PRO A 113 -1.68 20.62 -3.50
C PRO A 113 -0.22 20.16 -3.40
N ILE A 114 0.37 19.82 -4.54
CA ILE A 114 1.81 19.55 -4.65
C ILE A 114 2.56 20.87 -4.44
N GLY A 115 3.62 20.84 -3.63
CA GLY A 115 4.41 22.00 -3.32
C GLY A 115 5.30 21.79 -2.10
N PRO A 116 5.92 22.84 -1.56
CA PRO A 116 6.88 22.73 -0.46
C PRO A 116 6.32 21.92 0.72
N GLY A 117 6.93 20.77 0.99
CA GLY A 117 6.55 19.85 2.05
C GLY A 117 5.50 18.82 1.70
N ASN A 118 4.96 18.82 0.47
CA ASN A 118 4.09 17.79 -0.08
C ASN A 118 4.54 17.35 -1.47
N GLU A 119 5.79 16.93 -1.60
CA GLU A 119 6.44 16.58 -2.88
C GLU A 119 7.38 15.38 -2.75
N ASN A 120 7.49 14.79 -1.56
CA ASN A 120 8.39 13.66 -1.34
C ASN A 120 7.93 12.43 -2.14
N GLY A 121 8.79 11.98 -3.07
CA GLY A 121 8.48 10.87 -3.97
C GLY A 121 7.64 11.25 -5.20
N LEU A 122 7.49 12.54 -5.49
CA LEU A 122 6.82 13.02 -6.70
C LEU A 122 7.53 12.50 -7.97
N ASP A 123 8.85 12.42 -7.95
CA ASP A 123 9.68 11.83 -9.01
C ASP A 123 9.22 10.39 -9.36
N ARG A 124 9.06 9.56 -8.35
CA ARG A 124 8.57 8.17 -8.49
C ARG A 124 7.11 8.11 -8.90
N TYR A 125 6.28 8.99 -8.35
CA TYR A 125 4.87 9.08 -8.73
C TYR A 125 4.71 9.38 -10.23
N LEU A 126 5.51 10.28 -10.78
CA LEU A 126 5.48 10.62 -12.20
C LEU A 126 5.93 9.47 -13.10
N ILE A 127 6.90 8.65 -12.65
CA ILE A 127 7.30 7.42 -13.35
C ILE A 127 6.13 6.43 -13.38
N LEU A 128 5.48 6.19 -12.23
CA LEU A 128 4.32 5.31 -12.14
C LEU A 128 3.17 5.79 -13.03
N LYS A 129 2.87 7.09 -12.98
CA LYS A 129 1.85 7.73 -13.81
C LYS A 129 2.09 7.48 -15.30
N GLU A 130 3.32 7.63 -15.76
CA GLU A 130 3.68 7.43 -17.17
C GLU A 130 3.55 5.97 -17.58
N LYS A 131 4.06 5.05 -16.77
CA LYS A 131 4.10 3.62 -17.07
C LYS A 131 2.74 2.94 -16.96
N LEU A 132 1.85 3.44 -16.11
CA LEU A 132 0.52 2.89 -15.87
C LEU A 132 -0.60 3.56 -16.69
N LYS A 133 -0.25 4.40 -17.66
CA LYS A 133 -1.23 5.07 -18.55
C LYS A 133 -2.10 4.10 -19.35
N ASN A 134 -1.55 2.95 -19.71
CA ASN A 134 -2.24 1.96 -20.51
C ASN A 134 -2.87 0.91 -19.60
N ASP A 135 -4.14 0.64 -19.81
CA ASP A 135 -4.96 -0.33 -19.05
C ASP A 135 -4.61 -1.78 -19.42
N THR A 136 -3.34 -2.17 -19.31
CA THR A 136 -2.88 -3.53 -19.56
C THR A 136 -2.92 -4.35 -18.27
N ILE A 137 -3.27 -5.64 -18.39
CA ILE A 137 -3.10 -6.59 -17.30
C ILE A 137 -1.61 -6.66 -16.97
N MET A 138 -1.27 -6.48 -15.70
CA MET A 138 0.11 -6.50 -15.24
C MET A 138 0.47 -7.88 -14.72
N GLU A 139 1.36 -8.54 -15.44
CA GLU A 139 1.96 -9.81 -14.98
C GLU A 139 2.91 -9.55 -13.81
N GLU A 140 3.20 -10.60 -13.03
CA GLU A 140 4.06 -10.56 -11.84
C GLU A 140 5.44 -9.96 -12.14
N GLU A 141 6.05 -10.34 -13.26
CA GLU A 141 7.35 -9.83 -13.73
C GLU A 141 7.31 -8.33 -14.02
N ASN A 142 6.32 -7.88 -14.80
CA ASN A 142 6.16 -6.45 -15.13
C ASN A 142 5.90 -5.59 -13.90
N ALA A 143 5.18 -6.13 -12.90
CA ALA A 143 4.96 -5.46 -11.63
C ALA A 143 6.27 -5.32 -10.83
N MET A 144 7.13 -6.33 -10.85
CA MET A 144 8.44 -6.25 -10.21
C MET A 144 9.37 -5.26 -10.92
N ASP A 145 9.38 -5.23 -12.25
CA ASP A 145 10.14 -4.25 -13.05
C ASP A 145 9.71 -2.83 -12.74
N LEU A 146 8.40 -2.60 -12.56
CA LEU A 146 7.89 -1.30 -12.15
C LEU A 146 8.41 -0.90 -10.76
N LEU A 147 8.48 -1.83 -9.81
CA LEU A 147 9.07 -1.58 -8.49
C LEU A 147 10.58 -1.30 -8.57
N ILE A 148 11.30 -1.96 -9.48
CA ILE A 148 12.71 -1.70 -9.76
C ILE A 148 12.92 -0.26 -10.25
N ASP A 149 12.10 0.22 -11.15
CA ASP A 149 12.19 1.56 -11.71
C ASP A 149 11.97 2.68 -10.69
N VAL A 150 11.12 2.43 -9.69
CA VAL A 150 10.80 3.42 -8.65
C VAL A 150 11.54 3.17 -7.33
N ARG A 151 12.48 2.22 -7.31
CA ARG A 151 13.27 1.93 -6.10
C ARG A 151 14.11 3.14 -5.69
N LYS A 152 14.31 3.30 -4.39
CA LYS A 152 15.24 4.29 -3.82
C LYS A 152 16.07 3.61 -2.72
N THR A 153 15.74 3.77 -1.48
CA THR A 153 16.36 3.08 -0.34
C THR A 153 15.48 1.91 0.11
N THR A 154 14.99 1.12 -0.83
CA THR A 154 14.05 0.03 -0.61
C THR A 154 14.72 -1.15 0.09
N LEU A 155 14.15 -1.62 1.20
CA LEU A 155 14.63 -2.79 1.93
C LEU A 155 14.07 -4.10 1.37
N TRP A 156 12.84 -4.06 0.86
CA TRP A 156 12.19 -5.17 0.15
C TRP A 156 11.24 -4.63 -0.90
N SER A 157 11.05 -5.39 -1.97
CA SER A 157 10.02 -5.17 -2.99
C SER A 157 9.14 -6.42 -3.04
N ASN A 158 7.84 -6.26 -2.84
CA ASN A 158 6.87 -7.35 -2.84
C ASN A 158 5.88 -7.16 -3.97
N VAL A 159 5.62 -8.24 -4.70
CA VAL A 159 4.50 -8.36 -5.64
C VAL A 159 3.54 -9.41 -5.09
N TYR A 160 2.30 -9.02 -4.88
CA TYR A 160 1.22 -9.88 -4.37
C TYR A 160 0.28 -10.25 -5.51
N ASN A 161 0.16 -11.55 -5.82
CA ASN A 161 -0.93 -12.09 -6.61
C ASN A 161 -2.06 -12.47 -5.67
N LEU A 162 -3.06 -11.62 -5.54
CA LEU A 162 -4.13 -11.78 -4.56
C LEU A 162 -5.14 -12.87 -4.94
N ASN A 163 -5.21 -13.25 -6.23
CA ASN A 163 -6.06 -14.34 -6.68
C ASN A 163 -5.43 -15.70 -6.42
N GLU A 164 -4.12 -15.82 -6.65
CA GLU A 164 -3.38 -17.05 -6.44
C GLU A 164 -2.80 -17.18 -5.03
N LEU A 165 -2.93 -16.13 -4.22
CA LEU A 165 -2.39 -16.04 -2.87
C LEU A 165 -0.88 -16.31 -2.81
N THR A 166 -0.14 -15.70 -3.74
CA THR A 166 1.32 -15.79 -3.79
C THR A 166 1.97 -14.42 -3.61
N VAL A 167 3.18 -14.44 -3.07
CA VAL A 167 4.00 -13.24 -2.87
C VAL A 167 5.39 -13.48 -3.42
N VAL A 168 5.86 -12.59 -4.30
CA VAL A 168 7.26 -12.58 -4.76
C VAL A 168 7.98 -11.41 -4.12
N THR A 169 9.10 -11.70 -3.49
CA THR A 169 9.90 -10.74 -2.71
C THR A 169 11.33 -10.65 -3.24
N ALA A 170 11.81 -9.42 -3.46
CA ALA A 170 13.23 -9.12 -3.61
C ALA A 170 13.72 -8.36 -2.37
N LEU A 171 14.89 -8.75 -1.82
CA LEU A 171 15.44 -8.17 -0.61
C LEU A 171 16.62 -7.25 -0.91
N ARG A 172 16.70 -6.12 -0.21
CA ARG A 172 17.84 -5.18 -0.25
C ARG A 172 18.27 -4.76 -1.65
N GLN A 173 17.28 -4.59 -2.54
CA GLN A 173 17.50 -4.24 -3.95
C GLN A 173 18.34 -5.28 -4.73
N ASN A 174 18.41 -6.51 -4.25
CA ASN A 174 19.00 -7.62 -5.00
C ASN A 174 17.93 -8.31 -5.83
N TYR A 175 17.76 -7.85 -7.05
CA TYR A 175 16.79 -8.36 -8.01
C TYR A 175 17.35 -9.52 -8.87
N SER A 176 18.47 -10.12 -8.47
CA SER A 176 18.98 -11.36 -9.05
C SER A 176 18.44 -12.61 -8.33
N ILE A 177 17.80 -12.43 -7.18
CA ILE A 177 17.24 -13.51 -6.37
C ILE A 177 15.85 -13.10 -5.92
N PHE A 178 14.86 -13.96 -6.19
CA PHE A 178 13.49 -13.80 -5.76
C PHE A 178 13.07 -14.92 -4.82
N TYR A 179 12.30 -14.56 -3.82
CA TYR A 179 11.69 -15.47 -2.84
C TYR A 179 10.19 -15.50 -3.11
N LYS A 180 9.66 -16.66 -3.49
CA LYS A 180 8.22 -16.86 -3.71
C LYS A 180 7.60 -17.63 -2.56
N PHE A 181 6.52 -17.10 -2.01
CA PHE A 181 5.77 -17.68 -0.92
C PHE A 181 4.32 -17.95 -1.36
N ASP A 182 3.76 -19.06 -0.89
CA ASP A 182 2.32 -19.34 -0.91
C ASP A 182 1.74 -18.90 0.44
N VAL A 183 0.76 -18.01 0.44
CA VAL A 183 0.14 -17.47 1.67
C VAL A 183 -0.51 -18.59 2.50
N ASN A 184 -1.04 -19.63 1.84
CA ASN A 184 -1.64 -20.79 2.51
C ASN A 184 -0.59 -21.79 3.05
N LYS A 185 0.69 -21.62 2.64
CA LYS A 185 1.80 -22.48 3.04
C LYS A 185 3.01 -21.65 3.49
N PRO A 186 2.88 -20.84 4.53
CA PRO A 186 3.86 -19.83 4.90
C PRO A 186 5.24 -20.39 5.28
N ASN A 187 5.36 -21.69 5.52
CA ASN A 187 6.63 -22.38 5.82
C ASN A 187 7.38 -22.85 4.56
N GLU A 188 6.77 -22.74 3.37
CA GLU A 188 7.37 -23.12 2.10
C GLU A 188 7.83 -21.87 1.36
N CYS A 189 9.12 -21.80 1.02
CA CYS A 189 9.69 -20.72 0.23
C CYS A 189 10.41 -21.31 -0.98
N LEU A 190 10.04 -20.89 -2.17
CA LEU A 190 10.78 -21.20 -3.39
C LEU A 190 11.74 -20.05 -3.69
N ILE A 191 12.99 -20.40 -3.99
CA ILE A 191 14.01 -19.44 -4.40
C ILE A 191 14.21 -19.58 -5.89
N SER A 192 14.02 -18.50 -6.64
CA SER A 192 14.34 -18.44 -8.08
C SER A 192 15.46 -17.43 -8.34
N GLN A 193 16.32 -17.75 -9.27
CA GLN A 193 17.24 -16.77 -9.85
C GLN A 193 16.49 -16.04 -10.95
N SER A 194 16.78 -14.75 -11.15
CA SER A 194 16.11 -13.77 -12.03
C SER A 194 15.25 -14.35 -13.15
N TYR A 195 14.14 -13.71 -13.45
CA TYR A 195 13.43 -13.90 -14.70
C TYR A 195 14.42 -13.61 -15.86
N ASN A 196 14.97 -14.65 -16.50
CA ASN A 196 15.76 -14.56 -17.72
C ASN A 196 14.84 -14.69 -18.94
#